data_062e60ce1792ca46a3335240e95b1aed
#
_entry.id   062e60ce1792ca46a3335240e95b1aed
#
_cell.length_a   1.000
_cell.length_b   1.000
_cell.length_c   1.000
_cell.angle_alpha   90.00
_cell.angle_beta   90.00
_cell.angle_gamma   90.00
#
_symmetry.space_group_name_H-M   'P 1'
#
loop_
_entity.id
_entity.type
_entity.pdbx_description
1 polymer ?
#
loop_
_entity_poly.entity_id
_entity_poly.type
_entity_poly.pdbx_seq_one_letter_code
_entity_poly.pdbx_strand_id
1 'polypeptide(L)'
;MSNGTFLVVDDSSVVRKVARRILERHGFTVREAEDGQKALDACRAEMPRAVLLDRNMPVMDGIGFLRALRAEYGPDEPVVVMCTTETGTEKILEGLEAGAHEYVMKPFDEAILCDKLIQVGLLPA
;
A
#
# COMPACT_ATOMS: atom_id res chain seq x y z
N MET A 1 -8.55 -7.94 18.96
CA MET A 1 -8.84 -8.48 17.62
C MET A 1 -8.15 -7.62 16.57
N SER A 2 -7.65 -8.25 15.52
CA SER A 2 -6.97 -7.56 14.45
C SER A 2 -7.97 -6.91 13.48
N ASN A 3 -7.62 -5.74 12.94
CA ASN A 3 -8.35 -5.12 11.82
C ASN A 3 -7.94 -5.77 10.48
N GLY A 4 -7.18 -6.81 10.51
CA GLY A 4 -6.68 -7.52 9.33
C GLY A 4 -5.20 -7.30 9.11
N THR A 5 -4.66 -7.91 8.07
CA THR A 5 -3.24 -7.82 7.73
C THR A 5 -3.02 -6.70 6.71
N PHE A 6 -2.03 -5.88 7.00
CA PHE A 6 -1.56 -4.81 6.12
C PHE A 6 -0.15 -5.16 5.62
N LEU A 7 0.04 -5.17 4.32
CA LEU A 7 1.37 -5.36 3.73
C LEU A 7 1.96 -3.99 3.40
N VAL A 8 3.10 -3.67 4.01
CA VAL A 8 3.82 -2.41 3.76
C VAL A 8 4.96 -2.70 2.79
N VAL A 9 4.90 -2.08 1.62
CA VAL A 9 5.85 -2.30 0.52
C VAL A 9 6.62 -1.02 0.24
N ASP A 10 7.90 -1.02 0.58
CA ASP A 10 8.79 0.13 0.39
C ASP A 10 10.23 -0.39 0.46
N ASP A 11 11.13 0.12 -0.36
CA ASP A 11 12.54 -0.26 -0.30
C ASP A 11 13.28 0.37 0.88
N SER A 12 12.70 1.39 1.51
CA SER A 12 13.25 2.01 2.72
C SER A 12 12.78 1.30 3.98
N SER A 13 13.72 0.72 4.73
CA SER A 13 13.40 0.09 6.02
C SER A 13 12.86 1.08 7.04
N VAL A 14 13.31 2.33 6.97
CA VAL A 14 12.85 3.40 7.87
C VAL A 14 11.38 3.72 7.61
N VAL A 15 11.00 3.88 6.34
CA VAL A 15 9.60 4.13 5.97
C VAL A 15 8.73 2.97 6.40
N ARG A 16 9.17 1.72 6.18
CA ARG A 16 8.41 0.54 6.61
C ARG A 16 8.18 0.53 8.12
N LYS A 17 9.21 0.88 8.90
CA LYS A 17 9.09 0.93 10.38
C LYS A 17 8.11 2.00 10.84
N VAL A 18 8.16 3.18 10.25
CA VAL A 18 7.24 4.28 10.59
C VAL A 18 5.80 3.87 10.28
N ALA A 19 5.57 3.37 9.07
CA ALA A 19 4.25 2.91 8.65
C ALA A 19 3.74 1.78 9.55
N ARG A 20 4.60 0.82 9.87
CA ARG A 20 4.27 -0.31 10.75
C ARG A 20 3.78 0.17 12.11
N ARG A 21 4.49 1.11 12.72
CA ARG A 21 4.09 1.65 14.04
C ARG A 21 2.71 2.28 14.01
N ILE A 22 2.44 3.07 12.98
CA ILE A 22 1.13 3.71 12.82
C ILE A 22 0.04 2.65 12.67
N LEU A 23 0.24 1.71 11.77
CA LEU A 23 -0.77 0.70 11.46
C LEU A 23 -1.03 -0.26 12.63
N GLU A 24 0.03 -0.65 13.35
CA GLU A 24 -0.12 -1.50 14.54
C GLU A 24 -0.89 -0.79 15.65
N ARG A 25 -0.70 0.51 15.82
CA ARG A 25 -1.47 1.30 16.79
C ARG A 25 -2.97 1.33 16.45
N HIS A 26 -3.32 1.14 15.19
CA HIS A 26 -4.71 1.10 14.74
C HIS A 26 -5.25 -0.33 14.57
N GLY A 27 -4.57 -1.30 15.14
CA GLY A 27 -5.08 -2.66 15.24
C GLY A 27 -4.78 -3.57 14.06
N PHE A 28 -3.92 -3.15 13.13
CA PHE A 28 -3.52 -4.02 12.01
C PHE A 28 -2.35 -4.93 12.39
N THR A 29 -2.34 -6.11 11.84
CA THR A 29 -1.16 -6.96 11.80
C THR A 29 -0.37 -6.57 10.56
N VAL A 30 0.93 -6.30 10.70
CA VAL A 30 1.74 -5.77 9.60
C VAL A 30 2.77 -6.77 9.12
N ARG A 31 2.84 -6.93 7.80
CA ARG A 31 3.90 -7.65 7.10
C ARG A 31 4.62 -6.65 6.19
N GLU A 32 5.85 -6.94 5.81
CA GLU A 32 6.67 -6.02 5.03
C GLU A 32 7.25 -6.70 3.79
N ALA A 33 7.44 -5.91 2.73
CA ALA A 33 8.16 -6.33 1.53
C ALA A 33 9.01 -5.16 1.02
N GLU A 34 10.19 -5.45 0.48
CA GLU A 34 11.13 -4.39 0.06
C GLU A 34 11.08 -4.05 -1.43
N ASP A 35 10.34 -4.82 -2.22
CA ASP A 35 10.14 -4.56 -3.64
C ASP A 35 8.83 -5.17 -4.12
N GLY A 36 8.46 -4.84 -5.37
CA GLY A 36 7.20 -5.28 -5.94
C GLY A 36 7.11 -6.79 -6.17
N GLN A 37 8.22 -7.45 -6.48
CA GLN A 37 8.22 -8.90 -6.68
C GLN A 37 7.98 -9.63 -5.36
N LYS A 38 8.66 -9.21 -4.29
CA LYS A 38 8.44 -9.79 -2.97
C LYS A 38 7.03 -9.52 -2.46
N ALA A 39 6.48 -8.35 -2.78
CA ALA A 39 5.09 -8.01 -2.45
C ALA A 39 4.11 -8.94 -3.17
N LEU A 40 4.33 -9.18 -4.45
CA LEU A 40 3.47 -10.07 -5.23
C LEU A 40 3.54 -11.50 -4.69
N ASP A 41 4.73 -11.98 -4.38
CA ASP A 41 4.92 -13.31 -3.77
C ASP A 41 4.22 -13.40 -2.42
N ALA A 42 4.29 -12.35 -1.61
CA ALA A 42 3.61 -12.29 -0.32
C ALA A 42 2.09 -12.36 -0.47
N CYS A 43 1.52 -11.65 -1.45
CA CYS A 43 0.09 -11.68 -1.73
C CYS A 43 -0.36 -13.05 -2.23
N ARG A 44 0.44 -13.72 -3.04
CA ARG A 44 0.15 -15.06 -3.54
C ARG A 44 0.16 -16.10 -2.43
N ALA A 45 1.07 -15.95 -1.46
CA ALA A 45 1.16 -16.84 -0.32
C ALA A 45 -0.01 -16.65 0.65
N GLU A 46 -0.33 -15.40 0.96
CA GLU A 46 -1.44 -15.05 1.85
C GLU A 46 -1.89 -13.63 1.52
N MET A 47 -3.10 -13.49 0.97
CA MET A 47 -3.63 -12.20 0.55
C MET A 47 -3.87 -11.29 1.75
N PRO A 48 -3.21 -10.12 1.84
CA PRO A 48 -3.50 -9.16 2.90
C PRO A 48 -4.85 -8.47 2.65
N ARG A 49 -5.40 -7.85 3.69
CA ARG A 49 -6.57 -7.01 3.53
C ARG A 49 -6.25 -5.74 2.76
N ALA A 50 -5.06 -5.20 2.99
CA ALA A 50 -4.64 -3.93 2.38
C ALA A 50 -3.13 -3.90 2.15
N VAL A 51 -2.72 -3.04 1.23
CA VAL A 51 -1.31 -2.81 0.89
C VAL A 51 -1.05 -1.31 0.90
N LEU A 52 0.02 -0.90 1.60
CA LEU A 52 0.59 0.44 1.47
C LEU A 52 1.79 0.30 0.54
N LEU A 53 1.74 0.92 -0.61
CA LEU A 53 2.63 0.61 -1.73
C LEU A 53 3.45 1.82 -2.18
N ASP A 54 4.77 1.72 -2.06
CA ASP A 54 5.67 2.70 -2.66
C ASP A 54 5.66 2.57 -4.19
N ARG A 55 5.79 3.68 -4.88
CA ARG A 55 5.80 3.69 -6.35
C ARG A 55 7.16 3.30 -6.92
N ASN A 56 8.24 3.82 -6.35
CA ASN A 56 9.59 3.68 -6.91
C ASN A 56 10.42 2.69 -6.09
N MET A 57 10.63 1.51 -6.65
CA MET A 57 11.39 0.43 -6.00
C MET A 57 12.20 -0.33 -7.04
N PRO A 58 13.31 -0.98 -6.63
CA PRO A 58 14.05 -1.84 -7.55
C PRO A 58 13.30 -3.14 -7.85
N VAL A 59 13.76 -3.87 -8.84
CA VAL A 59 13.26 -5.17 -9.28
C VAL A 59 11.89 -5.07 -9.95
N MET A 60 10.86 -4.68 -9.21
CA MET A 60 9.52 -4.42 -9.73
C MET A 60 8.96 -3.23 -8.96
N ASP A 61 8.60 -2.16 -9.66
CA ASP A 61 8.05 -0.96 -9.06
C ASP A 61 6.56 -1.12 -8.67
N GLY A 62 6.01 -0.08 -8.05
CA GLY A 62 4.62 -0.12 -7.58
C GLY A 62 3.61 -0.30 -8.69
N ILE A 63 3.81 0.35 -9.83
CA ILE A 63 2.90 0.21 -10.98
C ILE A 63 2.96 -1.21 -11.54
N GLY A 64 4.16 -1.77 -11.67
CA GLY A 64 4.34 -3.16 -12.13
C GLY A 64 3.66 -4.16 -11.20
N PHE A 65 3.82 -3.97 -9.89
CA PHE A 65 3.15 -4.79 -8.89
C PHE A 65 1.62 -4.70 -9.03
N LEU A 66 1.08 -3.48 -9.12
CA LEU A 66 -0.37 -3.27 -9.25
C LEU A 66 -0.94 -3.96 -10.49
N ARG A 67 -0.30 -3.79 -11.63
CA ARG A 67 -0.77 -4.40 -12.88
C ARG A 67 -0.81 -5.92 -12.78
N ALA A 68 0.24 -6.52 -12.22
CA ALA A 68 0.31 -7.97 -12.01
C ALA A 68 -0.76 -8.44 -11.03
N LEU A 69 -0.91 -7.72 -9.91
CA LEU A 69 -1.89 -8.05 -8.87
C LEU A 69 -3.31 -8.02 -9.42
N ARG A 70 -3.67 -6.95 -10.14
CA ARG A 70 -5.03 -6.78 -10.65
C ARG A 70 -5.34 -7.77 -11.78
N ALA A 71 -4.34 -8.14 -12.58
CA ALA A 71 -4.49 -9.16 -13.60
C ALA A 71 -4.79 -10.54 -12.98
N GLU A 72 -4.19 -10.84 -11.83
CA GLU A 72 -4.39 -12.13 -11.15
C GLU A 72 -5.65 -12.17 -10.29
N TYR A 73 -5.98 -11.09 -9.59
CA TYR A 73 -6.98 -11.10 -8.51
C TYR A 73 -8.14 -10.13 -8.71
N GLY A 74 -8.11 -9.30 -9.74
CA GLY A 74 -9.17 -8.34 -10.01
C GLY A 74 -9.00 -7.02 -9.28
N PRO A 75 -9.98 -6.10 -9.43
CA PRO A 75 -9.85 -4.70 -9.01
C PRO A 75 -10.15 -4.40 -7.55
N ASP A 76 -10.77 -5.32 -6.81
CA ASP A 76 -11.35 -5.01 -5.51
C ASP A 76 -10.44 -5.36 -4.32
N GLU A 77 -9.73 -6.46 -4.41
CA GLU A 77 -8.90 -6.96 -3.32
C GLU A 77 -7.48 -7.25 -3.75
N PRO A 78 -6.51 -6.92 -2.92
CA PRO A 78 -6.59 -6.15 -1.66
C PRO A 78 -6.82 -4.67 -1.93
N VAL A 79 -7.23 -3.92 -0.89
CA VAL A 79 -7.26 -2.46 -0.97
C VAL A 79 -5.82 -1.96 -1.08
N VAL A 80 -5.53 -1.10 -2.03
CA VAL A 80 -4.17 -0.57 -2.22
C VAL A 80 -4.18 0.95 -2.08
N VAL A 81 -3.35 1.43 -1.16
CA VAL A 81 -3.05 2.86 -1.00
C VAL A 81 -1.64 3.08 -1.49
N MET A 82 -1.48 3.85 -2.55
CA MET A 82 -0.15 4.16 -3.09
C MET A 82 0.47 5.31 -2.32
N CYS A 83 1.73 5.15 -1.94
CA CYS A 83 2.48 6.14 -1.17
C CYS A 83 3.69 6.60 -1.98
N THR A 84 3.82 7.89 -2.26
CA THR A 84 4.84 8.37 -3.17
C THR A 84 5.19 9.83 -2.95
N THR A 85 6.36 10.25 -3.49
CA THR A 85 6.76 11.65 -3.60
C THR A 85 6.37 12.27 -4.93
N GLU A 86 5.82 11.49 -5.86
CA GLU A 86 5.40 11.94 -7.18
C GLU A 86 4.12 12.76 -7.08
N THR A 87 4.15 14.04 -7.50
CA THR A 87 3.05 14.98 -7.28
C THR A 87 2.23 15.34 -8.51
N GLY A 88 2.68 14.99 -9.70
CA GLY A 88 1.97 15.34 -10.94
C GLY A 88 0.64 14.62 -11.08
N THR A 89 -0.37 15.33 -11.61
CA THR A 89 -1.69 14.77 -11.87
C THR A 89 -1.61 13.48 -12.71
N GLU A 90 -0.75 13.48 -13.73
CA GLU A 90 -0.57 12.31 -14.60
C GLU A 90 -0.07 11.10 -13.82
N LYS A 91 0.84 11.32 -12.87
CA LYS A 91 1.39 10.24 -12.04
C LYS A 91 0.34 9.67 -11.08
N ILE A 92 -0.47 10.53 -10.50
CA ILE A 92 -1.56 10.12 -9.62
C ILE A 92 -2.57 9.29 -10.41
N LEU A 93 -2.98 9.77 -11.59
CA LEU A 93 -3.93 9.07 -12.45
C LEU A 93 -3.39 7.72 -12.90
N GLU A 94 -2.11 7.64 -13.25
CA GLU A 94 -1.47 6.37 -13.63
C GLU A 94 -1.58 5.33 -12.52
N GLY A 95 -1.34 5.73 -11.26
CA GLY A 95 -1.48 4.84 -10.11
C GLY A 95 -2.91 4.34 -9.92
N LEU A 96 -3.88 5.27 -10.01
CA LEU A 96 -5.29 4.91 -9.87
C LEU A 96 -5.77 4.01 -11.01
N GLU A 97 -5.36 4.30 -12.23
CA GLU A 97 -5.70 3.48 -13.40
C GLU A 97 -5.06 2.09 -13.33
N ALA A 98 -3.86 1.99 -12.76
CA ALA A 98 -3.21 0.70 -12.56
C ALA A 98 -3.90 -0.16 -11.48
N GLY A 99 -4.74 0.46 -10.65
CA GLY A 99 -5.56 -0.28 -9.70
C GLY A 99 -5.42 0.11 -8.24
N ALA A 100 -4.78 1.25 -7.92
CA ALA A 100 -4.77 1.78 -6.56
C ALA A 100 -6.13 2.39 -6.23
N HIS A 101 -6.55 2.26 -4.97
CA HIS A 101 -7.83 2.80 -4.51
C HIS A 101 -7.67 4.21 -3.96
N GLU A 102 -6.50 4.55 -3.45
CA GLU A 102 -6.22 5.85 -2.89
C GLU A 102 -4.73 6.14 -2.98
N TYR A 103 -4.35 7.34 -2.60
CA TYR A 103 -3.03 7.89 -2.81
C TYR A 103 -2.65 8.76 -1.61
N VAL A 104 -1.44 8.59 -1.09
CA VAL A 104 -0.91 9.41 0.00
C VAL A 104 0.48 9.91 -0.35
N MET A 105 0.75 11.18 -0.03
CA MET A 105 2.04 11.80 -0.30
C MET A 105 3.05 11.52 0.81
N LYS A 106 4.30 11.31 0.44
CA LYS A 106 5.44 11.27 1.37
C LYS A 106 6.04 12.68 1.51
N PRO A 107 6.49 13.07 2.69
CA PRO A 107 6.29 12.39 3.97
C PRO A 107 4.87 12.53 4.48
N PHE A 108 4.40 11.52 5.18
CA PHE A 108 3.08 11.57 5.80
C PHE A 108 3.21 11.39 7.31
N ASP A 109 2.21 11.90 8.04
CA ASP A 109 2.07 11.63 9.47
C ASP A 109 0.89 10.69 9.72
N GLU A 110 0.67 10.36 10.97
CA GLU A 110 -0.40 9.44 11.36
C GLU A 110 -1.78 9.96 10.95
N ALA A 111 -2.05 11.24 11.13
CA ALA A 111 -3.35 11.84 10.80
C ALA A 111 -3.63 11.74 9.30
N ILE A 112 -2.64 12.06 8.47
CA ILE A 112 -2.76 12.00 7.01
C ILE A 112 -3.03 10.58 6.56
N LEU A 113 -2.25 9.62 7.05
CA LEU A 113 -2.43 8.21 6.68
C LEU A 113 -3.79 7.70 7.15
N CYS A 114 -4.19 7.98 8.38
CA CYS A 114 -5.48 7.52 8.91
C CYS A 114 -6.66 8.09 8.12
N ASP A 115 -6.60 9.35 7.67
CA ASP A 115 -7.65 9.92 6.83
C ASP A 115 -7.83 9.12 5.55
N LYS A 116 -6.74 8.68 4.92
CA LYS A 116 -6.81 7.85 3.71
C LYS A 116 -7.41 6.48 4.02
N LEU A 117 -7.04 5.88 5.14
CA LEU A 117 -7.59 4.58 5.55
C LEU A 117 -9.09 4.66 5.83
N ILE A 118 -9.57 5.76 6.37
CA ILE A 118 -10.99 6.02 6.56
C ILE A 118 -11.68 6.11 5.19
N GLN A 119 -11.11 6.84 4.25
CA GLN A 119 -11.69 7.03 2.91
C GLN A 119 -11.87 5.72 2.16
N VAL A 120 -10.98 4.75 2.35
CA VAL A 120 -11.05 3.45 1.67
C VAL A 120 -11.74 2.37 2.52
N GLY A 121 -12.31 2.73 3.66
CA GLY A 121 -13.09 1.81 4.48
C GLY A 121 -12.29 0.87 5.36
N LEU A 122 -11.01 1.15 5.58
CA LEU A 122 -10.14 0.32 6.43
C LEU A 122 -10.22 0.71 7.91
N LEU A 123 -10.64 1.94 8.19
CA LEU A 123 -10.88 2.43 9.54
C LEU A 123 -12.25 3.11 9.59
N PRO A 124 -12.93 3.08 10.76
CA PRO A 124 -14.20 3.79 10.92
C PRO A 124 -14.00 5.30 10.91
N ALA A 125 -15.00 6.01 10.43
CA ALA A 125 -15.01 7.47 10.40
C ALA A 125 -15.08 8.06 11.82
#